data_4911954fb8a10ee21f20d50da9fb1e54
#
_entry.id   4911954fb8a10ee21f20d50da9fb1e54
#
_cell.length_a   1.000
_cell.length_b   1.000
_cell.length_c   1.000
_cell.angle_alpha   90.00
_cell.angle_beta   90.00
_cell.angle_gamma   90.00
#
_symmetry.space_group_name_H-M   'P 1'
#
loop_
_entity.id
_entity.type
_entity.pdbx_description
1 polymer ?
#
loop_
_entity_poly.entity_id
_entity_poly.type
_entity_poly.pdbx_seq_one_letter_code
_entity_poly.pdbx_strand_id
1 'polypeptide(L)'
;MKEKKKLGLGVWIMIGLAAGIAFGAILWAAMGAEAATDFTASYLKPFGDIFVNLLKFIVVPLVLLSIMDGMFSMGDIGKVGKIGWKTVVYFLATTAVACVIGLVVANLFKGSFPVLSLAEDAAYEAKESDIMTTIKNIFPSNSVQPMIDASMLQIIVIALLFGCGVLVAGEKGKPFATFISSFNEVTQTVMSFILRVSPIGVFCLMSWVVAAQGPKILGSLGLVLLAAYIGYIIHTVLVYSLSVKVFAGMSPLKFFKGILPAAVFAFTSTSSVASLPVSKECCDEMGVEKDISSFVLPLGATINMDGTAIYQCVAAIFLAKCIGMDLG
;
A
#
# COMPACT_ATOMS: atom_id res chain seq x y z
N MET A 1 -6.98 -10.78 37.55
CA MET A 1 -6.36 -11.56 36.46
C MET A 1 -5.85 -10.56 35.44
N LYS A 2 -4.51 -10.46 35.22
CA LYS A 2 -3.96 -9.58 34.17
C LYS A 2 -4.37 -10.15 32.82
N GLU A 3 -5.20 -9.42 32.06
CA GLU A 3 -5.46 -9.75 30.66
C GLU A 3 -4.13 -9.85 29.91
N LYS A 4 -3.80 -11.04 29.41
CA LYS A 4 -2.67 -11.21 28.51
C LYS A 4 -2.97 -10.37 27.25
N LYS A 5 -2.27 -9.25 27.06
CA LYS A 5 -2.32 -8.47 25.80
C LYS A 5 -2.03 -9.44 24.65
N LYS A 6 -3.04 -9.72 23.84
CA LYS A 6 -2.86 -10.49 22.60
C LYS A 6 -1.88 -9.73 21.72
N LEU A 7 -0.86 -10.40 21.24
CA LEU A 7 0.10 -9.84 20.29
C LEU A 7 -0.64 -9.40 19.03
N GLY A 8 -0.36 -8.19 18.57
CA GLY A 8 -0.94 -7.67 17.32
C GLY A 8 -0.46 -8.46 16.08
N LEU A 9 -1.24 -8.40 15.01
CA LEU A 9 -0.94 -9.09 13.74
C LEU A 9 0.47 -8.74 13.22
N GLY A 10 0.89 -7.47 13.29
CA GLY A 10 2.21 -7.03 12.87
C GLY A 10 3.35 -7.76 13.60
N VAL A 11 3.19 -8.04 14.89
CA VAL A 11 4.18 -8.82 15.67
C VAL A 11 4.26 -10.26 15.17
N TRP A 12 3.14 -10.88 14.85
CA TRP A 12 3.11 -12.22 14.27
C TRP A 12 3.76 -12.28 12.90
N ILE A 13 3.56 -11.26 12.06
CA ILE A 13 4.24 -11.13 10.74
C ILE A 13 5.75 -11.03 10.94
N MET A 14 6.22 -10.21 11.90
CA MET A 14 7.64 -10.07 12.19
C MET A 14 8.25 -11.37 12.73
N ILE A 15 7.50 -12.12 13.54
CA ILE A 15 7.93 -13.46 14.01
C ILE A 15 8.02 -14.42 12.81
N GLY A 16 7.02 -14.44 11.93
CA GLY A 16 7.03 -15.23 10.70
C GLY A 16 8.21 -14.89 9.79
N LEU A 17 8.49 -13.60 9.63
CA LEU A 17 9.63 -13.09 8.87
C LEU A 17 10.96 -13.58 9.47
N ALA A 18 11.18 -13.34 10.75
CA ALA A 18 12.42 -13.75 11.44
C ALA A 18 12.62 -15.26 11.42
N ALA A 19 11.55 -16.03 11.68
CA ALA A 19 11.58 -17.48 11.62
C ALA A 19 11.87 -17.99 10.19
N GLY A 20 11.27 -17.38 9.16
CA GLY A 20 11.51 -17.72 7.76
C GLY A 20 12.96 -17.45 7.35
N ILE A 21 13.51 -16.30 7.73
CA ILE A 21 14.91 -15.97 7.53
C ILE A 21 15.83 -17.01 8.18
N ALA A 22 15.61 -17.29 9.45
CA ALA A 22 16.43 -18.25 10.20
C ALA A 22 16.34 -19.65 9.59
N PHE A 23 15.15 -20.11 9.25
CA PHE A 23 14.92 -21.42 8.66
C PHE A 23 15.57 -21.54 7.27
N GLY A 24 15.40 -20.54 6.39
CA GLY A 24 16.05 -20.51 5.08
C GLY A 24 17.58 -20.51 5.17
N ALA A 25 18.14 -19.75 6.13
CA ALA A 25 19.60 -19.71 6.35
C ALA A 25 20.14 -21.05 6.88
N ILE A 26 19.41 -21.71 7.78
CA ILE A 26 19.77 -23.05 8.31
C ILE A 26 19.76 -24.07 7.17
N LEU A 27 18.72 -24.10 6.35
CA LEU A 27 18.65 -25.02 5.20
C LEU A 27 19.80 -24.75 4.23
N TRP A 28 20.05 -23.49 3.89
CA TRP A 28 21.15 -23.11 3.02
C TRP A 28 22.52 -23.57 3.53
N ALA A 29 22.75 -23.41 4.84
CA ALA A 29 24.00 -23.84 5.48
C ALA A 29 24.14 -25.38 5.60
N ALA A 30 23.02 -26.09 5.83
CA ALA A 30 23.01 -27.53 6.09
C ALA A 30 23.02 -28.37 4.80
N MET A 31 22.32 -27.93 3.75
CA MET A 31 22.09 -28.70 2.53
C MET A 31 22.80 -28.12 1.28
N GLY A 32 23.32 -26.89 1.39
CA GLY A 32 23.81 -26.12 0.25
C GLY A 32 22.68 -25.42 -0.51
N ALA A 33 23.05 -24.46 -1.38
CA ALA A 33 22.09 -23.59 -2.05
C ALA A 33 21.08 -24.37 -2.94
N GLU A 34 21.54 -25.31 -3.74
CA GLU A 34 20.72 -26.06 -4.70
C GLU A 34 19.66 -26.91 -3.98
N ALA A 35 20.07 -27.80 -3.08
CA ALA A 35 19.15 -28.67 -2.37
C ALA A 35 18.18 -27.91 -1.43
N ALA A 36 18.65 -26.82 -0.81
CA ALA A 36 17.79 -25.96 -0.01
C ALA A 36 16.75 -25.23 -0.86
N THR A 37 17.13 -24.79 -2.05
CA THR A 37 16.20 -24.16 -3.03
C THR A 37 15.15 -25.15 -3.48
N ASP A 38 15.53 -26.35 -3.89
CA ASP A 38 14.61 -27.40 -4.36
C ASP A 38 13.62 -27.80 -3.27
N PHE A 39 14.11 -28.00 -2.05
CA PHE A 39 13.26 -28.32 -0.91
C PHE A 39 12.24 -27.20 -0.64
N THR A 40 12.71 -25.96 -0.54
CA THR A 40 11.84 -24.84 -0.21
C THR A 40 10.90 -24.49 -1.37
N ALA A 41 11.32 -24.65 -2.63
CA ALA A 41 10.47 -24.47 -3.80
C ALA A 41 9.35 -25.51 -3.88
N SER A 42 9.64 -26.75 -3.51
CA SER A 42 8.66 -27.84 -3.58
C SER A 42 7.67 -27.83 -2.41
N TYR A 43 8.10 -27.49 -1.20
CA TYR A 43 7.28 -27.66 0.00
C TYR A 43 6.80 -26.36 0.65
N LEU A 44 7.54 -25.26 0.56
CA LEU A 44 7.20 -24.01 1.24
C LEU A 44 6.66 -22.95 0.29
N LYS A 45 7.34 -22.76 -0.85
CA LYS A 45 6.93 -21.74 -1.83
C LYS A 45 5.46 -21.85 -2.26
N PRO A 46 4.86 -23.04 -2.48
CA PRO A 46 3.44 -23.14 -2.84
C PRO A 46 2.50 -22.50 -1.82
N PHE A 47 2.78 -22.61 -0.52
CA PHE A 47 1.98 -21.95 0.52
C PHE A 47 2.15 -20.43 0.49
N GLY A 48 3.37 -19.97 0.22
CA GLY A 48 3.63 -18.55 -0.02
C GLY A 48 2.90 -18.02 -1.26
N ASP A 49 2.92 -18.77 -2.35
CA ASP A 49 2.23 -18.42 -3.59
C ASP A 49 0.70 -18.39 -3.40
N ILE A 50 0.13 -19.32 -2.61
CA ILE A 50 -1.29 -19.29 -2.22
C ILE A 50 -1.61 -17.98 -1.49
N PHE A 51 -0.78 -17.57 -0.54
CA PHE A 51 -0.97 -16.30 0.17
C PHE A 51 -0.93 -15.10 -0.80
N VAL A 52 0.05 -15.05 -1.71
CA VAL A 52 0.14 -13.99 -2.73
C VAL A 52 -1.09 -14.02 -3.66
N ASN A 53 -1.58 -15.19 -4.05
CA ASN A 53 -2.76 -15.32 -4.88
C ASN A 53 -4.02 -14.84 -4.15
N LEU A 54 -4.15 -15.12 -2.85
CA LEU A 54 -5.25 -14.58 -2.02
C LEU A 54 -5.20 -13.05 -1.94
N LEU A 55 -4.00 -12.46 -1.83
CA LEU A 55 -3.84 -11.00 -1.88
C LEU A 55 -4.27 -10.45 -3.26
N LYS A 56 -3.82 -11.05 -4.35
CA LYS A 56 -4.21 -10.65 -5.72
C LYS A 56 -5.72 -10.76 -5.93
N PHE A 57 -6.34 -11.83 -5.42
CA PHE A 57 -7.79 -12.08 -5.52
C PHE A 57 -8.61 -10.92 -4.93
N ILE A 58 -8.18 -10.38 -3.78
CA ILE A 58 -8.99 -9.38 -3.06
C ILE A 58 -8.74 -7.94 -3.53
N VAL A 59 -7.63 -7.65 -4.21
CA VAL A 59 -7.23 -6.28 -4.55
C VAL A 59 -8.24 -5.59 -5.47
N VAL A 60 -8.70 -6.25 -6.52
CA VAL A 60 -9.65 -5.68 -7.50
C VAL A 60 -10.98 -5.29 -6.84
N PRO A 61 -11.70 -6.20 -6.15
CA PRO A 61 -12.94 -5.83 -5.49
C PRO A 61 -12.71 -4.81 -4.37
N LEU A 62 -11.61 -4.89 -3.62
CA LEU A 62 -11.31 -3.94 -2.56
C LEU A 62 -11.17 -2.51 -3.11
N VAL A 63 -10.39 -2.31 -4.16
CA VAL A 63 -10.18 -0.98 -4.77
C VAL A 63 -11.48 -0.44 -5.35
N LEU A 64 -12.18 -1.24 -6.15
CA LEU A 64 -13.44 -0.84 -6.78
C LEU A 64 -14.49 -0.39 -5.74
N LEU A 65 -14.76 -1.27 -4.78
CA LEU A 65 -15.81 -1.06 -3.80
C LEU A 65 -15.47 0.06 -2.80
N SER A 66 -14.21 0.14 -2.36
CA SER A 66 -13.78 1.17 -1.41
C SER A 66 -13.87 2.58 -2.00
N ILE A 67 -13.51 2.75 -3.28
CA ILE A 67 -13.63 4.05 -3.94
C ILE A 67 -15.09 4.44 -4.13
N MET A 68 -15.93 3.51 -4.60
CA MET A 68 -17.38 3.77 -4.75
C MET A 68 -18.02 4.11 -3.40
N ASP A 69 -17.76 3.34 -2.36
CA ASP A 69 -18.30 3.54 -1.01
C ASP A 69 -17.82 4.88 -0.40
N GLY A 70 -16.55 5.22 -0.60
CA GLY A 70 -16.01 6.53 -0.25
C GLY A 70 -16.78 7.69 -0.90
N MET A 71 -17.16 7.56 -2.17
CA MET A 71 -17.96 8.56 -2.87
C MET A 71 -19.38 8.68 -2.31
N PHE A 72 -20.01 7.57 -1.94
CA PHE A 72 -21.37 7.59 -1.36
C PHE A 72 -21.40 8.25 0.01
N SER A 73 -20.35 8.10 0.80
CA SER A 73 -20.20 8.75 2.12
C SER A 73 -20.21 10.29 2.02
N MET A 74 -19.96 10.84 0.85
CA MET A 74 -19.99 12.28 0.59
C MET A 74 -21.40 12.89 0.56
N GLY A 75 -22.42 12.15 0.23
CA GLY A 75 -23.85 12.48 0.35
C GLY A 75 -24.36 13.68 -0.48
N ASP A 76 -23.59 14.75 -0.63
CA ASP A 76 -23.99 15.97 -1.36
C ASP A 76 -22.88 16.43 -2.32
N ILE A 77 -23.18 16.38 -3.61
CA ILE A 77 -22.27 16.76 -4.70
C ILE A 77 -21.82 18.22 -4.57
N GLY A 78 -22.62 19.10 -4.02
CA GLY A 78 -22.32 20.54 -3.91
C GLY A 78 -21.28 20.84 -2.82
N LYS A 79 -21.38 20.23 -1.64
CA LYS A 79 -20.37 20.31 -0.56
C LYS A 79 -19.09 19.56 -0.95
N VAL A 80 -19.26 18.41 -1.61
CA VAL A 80 -18.19 17.55 -2.16
C VAL A 80 -17.34 18.30 -3.16
N GLY A 81 -17.92 19.08 -4.04
CA GLY A 81 -17.17 19.77 -5.08
C GLY A 81 -16.08 20.69 -4.52
N LYS A 82 -16.37 21.46 -3.49
CA LYS A 82 -15.43 22.46 -2.95
C LYS A 82 -14.38 21.87 -2.01
N ILE A 83 -14.76 20.96 -1.12
CA ILE A 83 -13.83 20.29 -0.20
C ILE A 83 -13.10 19.19 -0.95
N GLY A 84 -13.83 18.39 -1.73
CA GLY A 84 -13.27 17.27 -2.50
C GLY A 84 -12.19 17.71 -3.48
N TRP A 85 -12.42 18.78 -4.26
CA TRP A 85 -11.41 19.30 -5.17
C TRP A 85 -10.12 19.69 -4.45
N LYS A 86 -10.22 20.47 -3.36
CA LYS A 86 -9.07 20.88 -2.56
C LYS A 86 -8.32 19.68 -1.99
N THR A 87 -9.06 18.68 -1.50
CA THR A 87 -8.50 17.44 -0.95
C THR A 87 -7.78 16.65 -2.02
N VAL A 88 -8.39 16.46 -3.20
CA VAL A 88 -7.77 15.71 -4.31
C VAL A 88 -6.51 16.42 -4.80
N VAL A 89 -6.55 17.74 -5.01
CA VAL A 89 -5.36 18.51 -5.43
C VAL A 89 -4.25 18.40 -4.40
N TYR A 90 -4.58 18.50 -3.10
CA TYR A 90 -3.61 18.34 -2.03
C TYR A 90 -3.00 16.93 -2.01
N PHE A 91 -3.82 15.89 -2.13
CA PHE A 91 -3.37 14.50 -2.17
C PHE A 91 -2.46 14.24 -3.38
N LEU A 92 -2.84 14.70 -4.56
CA LEU A 92 -2.00 14.57 -5.75
C LEU A 92 -0.65 15.31 -5.58
N ALA A 93 -0.67 16.49 -5.00
CA ALA A 93 0.55 17.26 -4.76
C ALA A 93 1.48 16.56 -3.75
N THR A 94 0.95 16.05 -2.62
CA THR A 94 1.77 15.34 -1.63
C THR A 94 2.30 14.03 -2.17
N THR A 95 1.49 13.28 -2.92
CA THR A 95 1.93 12.03 -3.57
C THR A 95 2.98 12.28 -4.64
N ALA A 96 2.84 13.34 -5.45
CA ALA A 96 3.87 13.71 -6.43
C ALA A 96 5.21 14.04 -5.73
N VAL A 97 5.17 14.82 -4.65
CA VAL A 97 6.37 15.11 -3.84
C VAL A 97 6.92 13.84 -3.19
N ALA A 98 6.08 12.93 -2.72
CA ALA A 98 6.47 11.63 -2.18
C ALA A 98 7.22 10.79 -3.22
N CYS A 99 6.71 10.73 -4.46
CA CYS A 99 7.38 10.04 -5.57
C CYS A 99 8.77 10.66 -5.86
N VAL A 100 8.87 12.00 -5.90
CA VAL A 100 10.16 12.68 -6.12
C VAL A 100 11.14 12.33 -5.00
N ILE A 101 10.70 12.40 -3.73
CA ILE A 101 11.55 12.02 -2.59
C ILE A 101 11.97 10.55 -2.70
N GLY A 102 11.04 9.64 -3.03
CA GLY A 102 11.30 8.21 -3.21
C GLY A 102 12.35 7.95 -4.30
N LEU A 103 12.20 8.60 -5.46
CA LEU A 103 13.16 8.49 -6.57
C LEU A 103 14.54 9.07 -6.21
N VAL A 104 14.60 10.23 -5.58
CA VAL A 104 15.87 10.84 -5.15
C VAL A 104 16.59 9.92 -4.16
N VAL A 105 15.89 9.45 -3.13
CA VAL A 105 16.49 8.55 -2.14
C VAL A 105 16.92 7.24 -2.79
N ALA A 106 16.08 6.64 -3.63
CA ALA A 106 16.41 5.40 -4.34
C ALA A 106 17.68 5.54 -5.20
N ASN A 107 17.81 6.65 -5.93
CA ASN A 107 19.00 6.93 -6.74
C ASN A 107 20.27 7.13 -5.88
N LEU A 108 20.17 7.72 -4.69
CA LEU A 108 21.31 7.82 -3.77
C LEU A 108 21.78 6.43 -3.30
N PHE A 109 20.87 5.46 -3.14
CA PHE A 109 21.20 4.10 -2.74
C PHE A 109 21.47 3.14 -3.91
N LYS A 110 21.20 3.54 -5.16
CA LYS A 110 21.31 2.73 -6.37
C LYS A 110 22.65 2.00 -6.53
N GLY A 111 23.75 2.70 -6.18
CA GLY A 111 25.10 2.13 -6.23
C GLY A 111 25.36 0.99 -5.24
N SER A 112 24.54 0.90 -4.17
CA SER A 112 24.66 -0.13 -3.14
C SER A 112 23.71 -1.31 -3.36
N PHE A 113 22.82 -1.23 -4.34
CA PHE A 113 21.91 -2.32 -4.69
C PHE A 113 22.64 -3.40 -5.50
N PRO A 114 22.44 -4.71 -5.19
CA PRO A 114 23.13 -5.78 -5.91
C PRO A 114 22.54 -5.94 -7.30
N VAL A 115 23.39 -6.39 -8.22
CA VAL A 115 22.95 -7.02 -9.46
C VAL A 115 22.77 -8.51 -9.15
N LEU A 116 21.55 -8.99 -9.20
CA LEU A 116 21.23 -10.40 -9.00
C LEU A 116 21.15 -11.05 -10.38
N SER A 117 21.79 -12.22 -10.56
CA SER A 117 21.54 -13.06 -11.74
C SER A 117 20.17 -13.72 -11.57
N LEU A 118 19.11 -12.96 -11.83
CA LEU A 118 17.78 -13.54 -12.00
C LEU A 118 17.84 -14.30 -13.32
N ALA A 119 17.29 -15.53 -13.32
CA ALA A 119 17.34 -16.41 -14.47
C ALA A 119 17.01 -15.67 -15.79
N GLU A 120 17.72 -16.00 -16.86
CA GLU A 120 17.66 -15.37 -18.20
C GLU A 120 16.24 -15.30 -18.80
N ASP A 121 15.26 -15.97 -18.21
CA ASP A 121 13.86 -16.00 -18.66
C ASP A 121 13.02 -14.75 -18.32
N ALA A 122 13.56 -13.79 -17.57
CA ALA A 122 12.89 -12.54 -17.27
C ALA A 122 13.32 -11.41 -18.22
N ALA A 123 13.31 -11.65 -19.54
CA ALA A 123 13.46 -10.58 -20.52
C ALA A 123 12.21 -9.68 -20.45
N TYR A 124 12.28 -8.62 -19.62
CA TYR A 124 11.27 -7.57 -19.62
C TYR A 124 11.49 -6.70 -20.86
N GLU A 125 10.67 -6.87 -21.87
CA GLU A 125 10.58 -5.90 -22.96
C GLU A 125 9.99 -4.61 -22.41
N ALA A 126 10.81 -3.59 -22.26
CA ALA A 126 10.37 -2.25 -21.92
C ALA A 126 9.44 -1.75 -23.03
N LYS A 127 8.14 -1.76 -22.78
CA LYS A 127 7.17 -1.15 -23.69
C LYS A 127 7.36 0.35 -23.60
N GLU A 128 7.91 0.98 -24.61
CA GLU A 128 7.91 2.44 -24.73
C GLU A 128 6.43 2.88 -24.80
N SER A 129 5.93 3.40 -23.69
CA SER A 129 4.58 3.94 -23.62
C SER A 129 4.64 5.43 -23.87
N ASP A 130 4.13 5.85 -25.03
CA ASP A 130 3.83 7.26 -25.28
C ASP A 130 2.82 7.78 -24.23
N ILE A 131 3.08 8.99 -23.71
CA ILE A 131 2.25 9.63 -22.67
C ILE A 131 0.79 9.70 -23.12
N MET A 132 0.52 10.04 -24.39
CA MET A 132 -0.83 10.13 -24.91
C MET A 132 -1.52 8.75 -24.94
N THR A 133 -0.79 7.73 -25.31
CA THR A 133 -1.28 6.33 -25.26
C THR A 133 -1.57 5.91 -23.82
N THR A 134 -0.74 6.31 -22.87
CA THR A 134 -0.98 6.04 -21.44
C THR A 134 -2.26 6.75 -20.96
N ILE A 135 -2.44 8.03 -21.29
CA ILE A 135 -3.66 8.78 -20.93
C ILE A 135 -4.91 8.14 -21.56
N LYS A 136 -4.85 7.76 -22.83
CA LYS A 136 -5.95 7.06 -23.51
C LYS A 136 -6.28 5.73 -22.81
N ASN A 137 -5.27 4.99 -22.40
CA ASN A 137 -5.41 3.68 -21.76
C ASN A 137 -5.89 3.77 -20.30
N ILE A 138 -5.99 4.95 -19.70
CA ILE A 138 -6.66 5.14 -18.40
C ILE A 138 -8.17 4.90 -18.53
N PHE A 139 -8.77 5.22 -19.69
CA PHE A 139 -10.21 5.07 -19.91
C PHE A 139 -10.52 3.67 -20.47
N PRO A 140 -11.31 2.85 -19.77
CA PRO A 140 -11.62 1.51 -20.20
C PRO A 140 -12.59 1.49 -21.39
N SER A 141 -12.38 0.58 -22.33
CA SER A 141 -13.33 0.32 -23.43
C SER A 141 -14.53 -0.53 -23.00
N ASN A 142 -14.40 -1.26 -21.89
CA ASN A 142 -15.48 -2.00 -21.24
C ASN A 142 -15.21 -2.10 -19.73
N SER A 143 -16.23 -2.45 -18.94
CA SER A 143 -16.14 -2.47 -17.48
C SER A 143 -15.60 -3.78 -16.89
N VAL A 144 -15.48 -4.85 -17.68
CA VAL A 144 -15.13 -6.19 -17.17
C VAL A 144 -13.66 -6.51 -17.39
N GLN A 145 -13.14 -6.22 -18.60
CA GLN A 145 -11.75 -6.53 -18.94
C GLN A 145 -10.73 -5.96 -17.96
N PRO A 146 -10.84 -4.69 -17.51
CA PRO A 146 -9.92 -4.14 -16.50
C PRO A 146 -9.90 -4.93 -15.19
N MET A 147 -11.03 -5.52 -14.80
CA MET A 147 -11.10 -6.34 -13.58
C MET A 147 -10.38 -7.68 -13.76
N ILE A 148 -10.45 -8.28 -14.95
CA ILE A 148 -9.75 -9.53 -15.29
C ILE A 148 -8.24 -9.28 -15.34
N ASP A 149 -7.83 -8.19 -15.99
CA ASP A 149 -6.41 -7.82 -16.18
C ASP A 149 -5.81 -7.14 -14.94
N ALA A 150 -6.62 -6.89 -13.90
CA ALA A 150 -6.27 -6.12 -12.71
C ALA A 150 -5.66 -4.75 -13.05
N SER A 151 -6.18 -4.08 -14.09
CA SER A 151 -5.74 -2.76 -14.55
C SER A 151 -6.23 -1.65 -13.62
N MET A 152 -5.50 -1.38 -12.54
CA MET A 152 -5.94 -0.54 -11.42
C MET A 152 -6.40 0.84 -11.83
N LEU A 153 -5.69 1.53 -12.74
CA LEU A 153 -6.10 2.85 -13.21
C LEU A 153 -7.48 2.84 -13.87
N GLN A 154 -7.76 1.84 -14.70
CA GLN A 154 -9.06 1.69 -15.35
C GLN A 154 -10.14 1.31 -14.33
N ILE A 155 -9.83 0.49 -13.34
CA ILE A 155 -10.75 0.14 -12.23
C ILE A 155 -11.14 1.39 -11.44
N ILE A 156 -10.18 2.27 -11.15
CA ILE A 156 -10.44 3.55 -10.48
C ILE A 156 -11.40 4.40 -11.32
N VAL A 157 -11.18 4.52 -12.65
CA VAL A 157 -12.11 5.27 -13.54
C VAL A 157 -13.50 4.65 -13.51
N ILE A 158 -13.62 3.32 -13.57
CA ILE A 158 -14.91 2.63 -13.45
C ILE A 158 -15.59 2.99 -12.12
N ALA A 159 -14.85 2.88 -11.00
CA ALA A 159 -15.37 3.23 -9.68
C ALA A 159 -15.88 4.66 -9.59
N LEU A 160 -15.13 5.62 -10.15
CA LEU A 160 -15.52 7.03 -10.19
C LEU A 160 -16.76 7.27 -11.05
N LEU A 161 -16.84 6.66 -12.24
CA LEU A 161 -18.00 6.81 -13.12
C LEU A 161 -19.28 6.24 -12.49
N PHE A 162 -19.22 5.03 -11.94
CA PHE A 162 -20.39 4.44 -11.28
C PHE A 162 -20.73 5.17 -9.97
N GLY A 163 -19.73 5.60 -9.21
CA GLY A 163 -19.92 6.41 -8.01
C GLY A 163 -20.64 7.72 -8.31
N CYS A 164 -20.18 8.46 -9.32
CA CYS A 164 -20.86 9.67 -9.80
C CYS A 164 -22.28 9.37 -10.30
N GLY A 165 -22.45 8.28 -11.07
CA GLY A 165 -23.76 7.88 -11.59
C GLY A 165 -24.78 7.64 -10.46
N VAL A 166 -24.37 6.98 -9.39
CA VAL A 166 -25.23 6.73 -8.22
C VAL A 166 -25.61 8.03 -7.51
N LEU A 167 -24.65 8.92 -7.31
CA LEU A 167 -24.88 10.22 -6.67
C LEU A 167 -25.88 11.07 -7.50
N VAL A 168 -25.74 11.08 -8.83
CA VAL A 168 -26.68 11.77 -9.73
C VAL A 168 -28.07 11.12 -9.75
N ALA A 169 -28.13 9.79 -9.65
CA ALA A 169 -29.41 9.06 -9.60
C ALA A 169 -30.22 9.33 -8.30
N GLY A 170 -29.57 9.85 -7.25
CA GLY A 170 -30.21 10.22 -5.99
C GLY A 170 -30.94 9.05 -5.33
N GLU A 171 -32.24 9.23 -5.01
CA GLU A 171 -33.03 8.19 -4.33
C GLU A 171 -33.04 6.84 -5.07
N LYS A 172 -33.04 6.86 -6.41
CA LYS A 172 -33.03 5.62 -7.20
C LYS A 172 -31.68 4.90 -7.12
N GLY A 173 -30.61 5.60 -6.80
CA GLY A 173 -29.28 5.04 -6.61
C GLY A 173 -29.05 4.42 -5.21
N LYS A 174 -29.85 4.78 -4.21
CA LYS A 174 -29.67 4.33 -2.81
C LYS A 174 -29.60 2.82 -2.63
N PRO A 175 -30.46 2.01 -3.25
CA PRO A 175 -30.35 0.54 -3.08
C PRO A 175 -29.00 0.00 -3.57
N PHE A 176 -28.49 0.52 -4.68
CA PHE A 176 -27.19 0.14 -5.20
C PHE A 176 -26.04 0.63 -4.28
N ALA A 177 -26.12 1.85 -3.78
CA ALA A 177 -25.14 2.35 -2.81
C ALA A 177 -25.09 1.47 -1.55
N THR A 178 -26.24 1.11 -0.98
CA THR A 178 -26.32 0.22 0.19
C THR A 178 -25.71 -1.15 -0.10
N PHE A 179 -25.99 -1.72 -1.28
CA PHE A 179 -25.40 -2.99 -1.69
C PHE A 179 -23.88 -2.89 -1.77
N ILE A 180 -23.34 -1.85 -2.40
CA ILE A 180 -21.90 -1.63 -2.54
C ILE A 180 -21.23 -1.45 -1.16
N SER A 181 -21.82 -0.65 -0.27
CA SER A 181 -21.29 -0.45 1.09
C SER A 181 -21.25 -1.76 1.87
N SER A 182 -22.32 -2.56 1.82
CA SER A 182 -22.34 -3.88 2.45
C SER A 182 -21.32 -4.84 1.83
N PHE A 183 -21.16 -4.80 0.51
CA PHE A 183 -20.18 -5.63 -0.18
C PHE A 183 -18.75 -5.20 0.14
N ASN A 184 -18.51 -3.90 0.29
CA ASN A 184 -17.22 -3.37 0.75
C ASN A 184 -16.88 -3.87 2.16
N GLU A 185 -17.83 -3.86 3.10
CA GLU A 185 -17.64 -4.41 4.45
C GLU A 185 -17.27 -5.90 4.43
N VAL A 186 -17.97 -6.70 3.63
CA VAL A 186 -17.66 -8.11 3.43
C VAL A 186 -16.25 -8.28 2.85
N THR A 187 -15.90 -7.49 1.85
CA THR A 187 -14.56 -7.52 1.21
C THR A 187 -13.45 -7.17 2.20
N GLN A 188 -13.64 -6.14 3.03
CA GLN A 188 -12.69 -5.80 4.10
C GLN A 188 -12.58 -6.91 5.16
N THR A 189 -13.68 -7.59 5.47
CA THR A 189 -13.68 -8.74 6.37
C THR A 189 -12.88 -9.90 5.78
N VAL A 190 -13.08 -10.22 4.50
CA VAL A 190 -12.30 -11.24 3.78
C VAL A 190 -10.81 -10.86 3.75
N MET A 191 -10.49 -9.59 3.46
CA MET A 191 -9.11 -9.09 3.53
C MET A 191 -8.50 -9.33 4.92
N SER A 192 -9.26 -9.06 5.98
CA SER A 192 -8.81 -9.32 7.36
C SER A 192 -8.51 -10.81 7.62
N PHE A 193 -9.27 -11.72 7.04
CA PHE A 193 -8.96 -13.17 7.11
C PHE A 193 -7.68 -13.51 6.36
N ILE A 194 -7.50 -12.97 5.15
CA ILE A 194 -6.27 -13.18 4.36
C ILE A 194 -5.05 -12.67 5.13
N LEU A 195 -5.15 -11.48 5.73
CA LEU A 195 -4.06 -10.91 6.52
C LEU A 195 -3.71 -11.74 7.77
N ARG A 196 -4.66 -12.47 8.37
CA ARG A 196 -4.35 -13.37 9.50
C ARG A 196 -3.47 -14.54 9.10
N VAL A 197 -3.48 -14.94 7.84
CA VAL A 197 -2.61 -16.01 7.30
C VAL A 197 -1.23 -15.47 6.91
N SER A 198 -1.05 -14.15 6.83
CA SER A 198 0.20 -13.53 6.39
C SER A 198 1.46 -13.97 7.14
N PRO A 199 1.47 -14.25 8.48
CA PRO A 199 2.66 -14.74 9.14
C PRO A 199 3.20 -16.04 8.53
N ILE A 200 2.30 -16.95 8.13
CA ILE A 200 2.66 -18.23 7.49
C ILE A 200 3.14 -17.98 6.07
N GLY A 201 2.41 -17.17 5.29
CA GLY A 201 2.81 -16.82 3.92
C GLY A 201 4.19 -16.17 3.86
N VAL A 202 4.44 -15.21 4.76
CA VAL A 202 5.73 -14.50 4.87
C VAL A 202 6.85 -15.46 5.31
N PHE A 203 6.59 -16.34 6.28
CA PHE A 203 7.55 -17.38 6.67
C PHE A 203 7.96 -18.24 5.48
N CYS A 204 6.98 -18.75 4.72
CA CYS A 204 7.24 -19.64 3.59
C CYS A 204 8.02 -18.94 2.47
N LEU A 205 7.63 -17.72 2.08
CA LEU A 205 8.28 -16.94 1.05
C LEU A 205 9.71 -16.57 1.44
N MET A 206 9.90 -16.09 2.68
CA MET A 206 11.23 -15.70 3.14
C MET A 206 12.17 -16.90 3.30
N SER A 207 11.66 -18.04 3.73
CA SER A 207 12.44 -19.28 3.79
C SER A 207 12.96 -19.65 2.39
N TRP A 208 12.10 -19.57 1.36
CA TRP A 208 12.50 -19.83 -0.01
C TRP A 208 13.49 -18.79 -0.56
N VAL A 209 13.22 -17.49 -0.35
CA VAL A 209 14.11 -16.42 -0.84
C VAL A 209 15.50 -16.55 -0.24
N VAL A 210 15.61 -16.79 1.07
CA VAL A 210 16.91 -16.92 1.74
C VAL A 210 17.61 -18.22 1.38
N ALA A 211 16.88 -19.31 1.19
CA ALA A 211 17.44 -20.59 0.70
C ALA A 211 18.00 -20.46 -0.73
N ALA A 212 17.27 -19.75 -1.61
CA ALA A 212 17.65 -19.59 -3.01
C ALA A 212 18.81 -18.60 -3.21
N GLN A 213 18.78 -17.47 -2.53
CA GLN A 213 19.74 -16.36 -2.74
C GLN A 213 20.85 -16.33 -1.69
N GLY A 214 20.76 -17.16 -0.65
CA GLY A 214 21.64 -17.15 0.49
C GLY A 214 21.41 -15.95 1.44
N PRO A 215 22.02 -15.96 2.63
CA PRO A 215 21.82 -14.91 3.64
C PRO A 215 22.25 -13.50 3.19
N LYS A 216 23.08 -13.37 2.18
CA LYS A 216 23.54 -12.08 1.64
C LYS A 216 22.38 -11.19 1.12
N ILE A 217 21.28 -11.80 0.65
CA ILE A 217 20.10 -11.05 0.19
C ILE A 217 19.49 -10.16 1.29
N LEU A 218 19.66 -10.54 2.55
CA LEU A 218 19.13 -9.79 3.69
C LEU A 218 19.75 -8.39 3.80
N GLY A 219 21.05 -8.27 3.47
CA GLY A 219 21.70 -6.97 3.41
C GLY A 219 21.07 -6.04 2.38
N SER A 220 20.77 -6.59 1.20
CA SER A 220 20.14 -5.84 0.11
C SER A 220 18.70 -5.42 0.44
N LEU A 221 17.90 -6.33 1.01
CA LEU A 221 16.55 -6.01 1.48
C LEU A 221 16.57 -4.99 2.63
N GLY A 222 17.57 -5.10 3.52
CA GLY A 222 17.81 -4.11 4.58
C GLY A 222 18.09 -2.72 4.03
N LEU A 223 18.86 -2.61 2.94
CA LEU A 223 19.13 -1.33 2.25
C LEU A 223 17.86 -0.73 1.63
N VAL A 224 16.99 -1.55 1.05
CA VAL A 224 15.69 -1.10 0.52
C VAL A 224 14.82 -0.53 1.64
N LEU A 225 14.74 -1.24 2.77
CA LEU A 225 14.00 -0.76 3.94
C LEU A 225 14.61 0.54 4.47
N LEU A 226 15.93 0.60 4.62
CA LEU A 226 16.62 1.81 5.09
C LEU A 226 16.33 3.00 4.17
N ALA A 227 16.44 2.83 2.86
CA ALA A 227 16.13 3.87 1.88
C ALA A 227 14.68 4.33 2.00
N ALA A 228 13.72 3.40 2.10
CA ALA A 228 12.31 3.73 2.28
C ALA A 228 12.07 4.51 3.58
N TYR A 229 12.64 4.09 4.71
CA TYR A 229 12.50 4.79 5.99
C TYR A 229 13.11 6.19 5.97
N ILE A 230 14.25 6.39 5.31
CA ILE A 230 14.82 7.72 5.09
C ILE A 230 13.83 8.59 4.30
N GLY A 231 13.26 8.06 3.21
CA GLY A 231 12.21 8.73 2.44
C GLY A 231 11.00 9.12 3.29
N TYR A 232 10.50 8.21 4.14
CA TYR A 232 9.37 8.48 5.04
C TYR A 232 9.68 9.60 6.03
N ILE A 233 10.87 9.59 6.64
CA ILE A 233 11.28 10.62 7.60
C ILE A 233 11.38 11.97 6.89
N ILE A 234 12.03 12.03 5.72
CA ILE A 234 12.16 13.26 4.94
C ILE A 234 10.75 13.79 4.59
N HIS A 235 9.87 12.94 4.04
CA HIS A 235 8.52 13.34 3.65
C HIS A 235 7.72 13.85 4.86
N THR A 236 7.70 13.09 5.95
CA THR A 236 6.98 13.42 7.17
C THR A 236 7.47 14.74 7.78
N VAL A 237 8.80 14.91 7.90
CA VAL A 237 9.37 16.09 8.56
C VAL A 237 9.26 17.32 7.66
N LEU A 238 9.54 17.22 6.36
CA LEU A 238 9.52 18.38 5.48
C LEU A 238 8.10 18.69 4.99
N VAL A 239 7.41 17.72 4.37
CA VAL A 239 6.16 17.98 3.66
C VAL A 239 5.02 18.21 4.65
N TYR A 240 4.84 17.35 5.64
CA TYR A 240 3.75 17.52 6.59
C TYR A 240 3.98 18.71 7.53
N SER A 241 5.22 18.94 7.99
CA SER A 241 5.51 20.13 8.81
C SER A 241 5.28 21.42 8.05
N LEU A 242 5.71 21.49 6.79
CA LEU A 242 5.51 22.66 5.94
C LEU A 242 4.02 22.88 5.67
N SER A 243 3.29 21.80 5.30
CA SER A 243 1.85 21.85 5.04
C SER A 243 1.06 22.35 6.25
N VAL A 244 1.30 21.79 7.43
CA VAL A 244 0.61 22.18 8.66
C VAL A 244 0.93 23.63 9.04
N LYS A 245 2.20 24.05 8.89
CA LYS A 245 2.59 25.42 9.21
C LYS A 245 2.01 26.45 8.24
N VAL A 246 2.03 26.13 6.92
CA VAL A 246 1.60 27.07 5.87
C VAL A 246 0.08 27.12 5.73
N PHE A 247 -0.58 25.96 5.69
CA PHE A 247 -2.02 25.89 5.41
C PHE A 247 -2.90 25.93 6.65
N ALA A 248 -2.45 25.35 7.78
CA ALA A 248 -3.22 25.30 9.01
C ALA A 248 -2.76 26.32 10.06
N GLY A 249 -1.61 27.01 9.86
CA GLY A 249 -1.04 27.93 10.85
C GLY A 249 -0.67 27.26 12.18
N MET A 250 -0.64 25.93 12.23
CA MET A 250 -0.39 25.13 13.43
C MET A 250 1.10 24.82 13.56
N SER A 251 1.61 24.75 14.80
CA SER A 251 2.96 24.27 15.06
C SER A 251 3.11 22.79 14.66
N PRO A 252 4.15 22.39 13.88
CA PRO A 252 4.40 20.99 13.55
C PRO A 252 4.50 20.09 14.78
N LEU A 253 5.13 20.55 15.86
CA LEU A 253 5.24 19.77 17.10
C LEU A 253 3.87 19.51 17.75
N LYS A 254 2.96 20.49 17.71
CA LYS A 254 1.59 20.31 18.20
C LYS A 254 0.85 19.29 17.35
N PHE A 255 1.00 19.37 16.03
CA PHE A 255 0.40 18.42 15.09
C PHE A 255 0.90 16.99 15.35
N PHE A 256 2.23 16.76 15.37
CA PHE A 256 2.77 15.41 15.60
C PHE A 256 2.39 14.83 16.97
N LYS A 257 2.31 15.66 18.01
CA LYS A 257 1.79 15.21 19.31
C LYS A 257 0.31 14.81 19.23
N GLY A 258 -0.51 15.56 18.50
CA GLY A 258 -1.93 15.29 18.33
C GLY A 258 -2.20 14.00 17.56
N ILE A 259 -1.45 13.72 16.51
CA ILE A 259 -1.65 12.50 15.68
C ILE A 259 -0.93 11.27 16.22
N LEU A 260 -0.09 11.40 17.26
CA LEU A 260 0.74 10.29 17.76
C LEU A 260 -0.07 9.03 18.13
N PRO A 261 -1.25 9.12 18.81
CA PRO A 261 -2.07 7.95 19.10
C PRO A 261 -2.52 7.21 17.82
N ALA A 262 -2.96 7.97 16.81
CA ALA A 262 -3.38 7.41 15.53
C ALA A 262 -2.19 6.79 14.77
N ALA A 263 -1.03 7.43 14.77
CA ALA A 263 0.18 6.91 14.14
C ALA A 263 0.65 5.59 14.79
N VAL A 264 0.67 5.52 16.12
CA VAL A 264 1.02 4.28 16.85
C VAL A 264 0.00 3.18 16.57
N PHE A 265 -1.29 3.50 16.55
CA PHE A 265 -2.33 2.54 16.24
C PHE A 265 -2.21 2.02 14.80
N ALA A 266 -2.02 2.91 13.82
CA ALA A 266 -1.84 2.54 12.41
C ALA A 266 -0.60 1.65 12.22
N PHE A 267 0.51 1.96 12.88
CA PHE A 267 1.72 1.16 12.85
C PHE A 267 1.51 -0.25 13.43
N THR A 268 0.79 -0.36 14.55
CA THR A 268 0.55 -1.66 15.20
C THR A 268 -0.52 -2.49 14.52
N SER A 269 -1.56 -1.84 13.95
CA SER A 269 -2.63 -2.52 13.22
C SER A 269 -2.26 -2.84 11.78
N THR A 270 -1.21 -2.19 11.23
CA THR A 270 -0.80 -2.28 9.81
C THR A 270 -1.94 -1.97 8.83
N SER A 271 -2.92 -1.16 9.26
CA SER A 271 -4.11 -0.84 8.47
C SER A 271 -4.52 0.61 8.65
N SER A 272 -4.50 1.37 7.56
CA SER A 272 -4.98 2.76 7.53
C SER A 272 -6.48 2.84 7.81
N VAL A 273 -7.26 1.90 7.28
CA VAL A 273 -8.72 1.86 7.49
C VAL A 273 -9.06 1.54 8.94
N ALA A 274 -8.39 0.57 9.57
CA ALA A 274 -8.60 0.23 10.97
C ALA A 274 -8.24 1.39 11.92
N SER A 275 -7.37 2.30 11.51
CA SER A 275 -6.97 3.47 12.31
C SER A 275 -7.93 4.66 12.20
N LEU A 276 -8.91 4.63 11.29
CA LEU A 276 -9.84 5.75 11.05
C LEU A 276 -10.56 6.24 12.31
N PRO A 277 -11.11 5.39 13.20
CA PRO A 277 -11.75 5.88 14.42
C PRO A 277 -10.82 6.68 15.30
N VAL A 278 -9.59 6.18 15.52
CA VAL A 278 -8.58 6.88 16.34
C VAL A 278 -8.10 8.15 15.64
N SER A 279 -7.96 8.13 14.31
CA SER A 279 -7.60 9.31 13.53
C SER A 279 -8.66 10.40 13.60
N LYS A 280 -9.96 10.04 13.60
CA LYS A 280 -11.06 10.98 13.78
C LYS A 280 -11.03 11.61 15.18
N GLU A 281 -10.83 10.80 16.22
CA GLU A 281 -10.70 11.29 17.60
C GLU A 281 -9.55 12.29 17.73
N CYS A 282 -8.37 11.98 17.17
CA CYS A 282 -7.25 12.92 17.12
C CYS A 282 -7.60 14.22 16.38
N CYS A 283 -8.35 14.16 15.28
CA CYS A 283 -8.80 15.33 14.54
C CYS A 283 -9.77 16.19 15.37
N ASP A 284 -10.73 15.56 16.03
CA ASP A 284 -11.70 16.22 16.91
C ASP A 284 -10.98 16.95 18.06
N GLU A 285 -10.01 16.32 18.71
CA GLU A 285 -9.18 16.93 19.76
C GLU A 285 -8.34 18.11 19.26
N MET A 286 -7.91 18.08 18.00
CA MET A 286 -7.18 19.18 17.37
C MET A 286 -8.09 20.31 16.86
N GLY A 287 -9.41 20.17 16.95
CA GLY A 287 -10.40 21.17 16.57
C GLY A 287 -10.79 21.15 15.08
N VAL A 288 -10.60 20.03 14.38
CA VAL A 288 -11.05 19.84 13.01
C VAL A 288 -12.57 19.60 12.99
N GLU A 289 -13.30 20.26 12.10
CA GLU A 289 -14.74 20.03 11.94
C GLU A 289 -15.05 18.57 11.59
N LYS A 290 -16.03 17.98 12.26
CA LYS A 290 -16.41 16.55 12.12
C LYS A 290 -16.81 16.20 10.69
N ASP A 291 -17.48 17.09 9.98
CA ASP A 291 -17.89 16.89 8.59
C ASP A 291 -16.66 16.75 7.69
N ILE A 292 -15.61 17.55 7.92
CA ILE A 292 -14.37 17.51 7.18
C ILE A 292 -13.59 16.24 7.49
N SER A 293 -13.39 15.91 8.77
CA SER A 293 -12.65 14.73 9.18
C SER A 293 -13.32 13.43 8.72
N SER A 294 -14.65 13.35 8.82
CA SER A 294 -15.43 12.18 8.39
C SER A 294 -15.37 11.93 6.89
N PHE A 295 -15.11 12.97 6.10
CA PHE A 295 -14.96 12.89 4.65
C PHE A 295 -13.51 12.65 4.22
N VAL A 296 -12.59 13.52 4.69
CA VAL A 296 -11.21 13.54 4.20
C VAL A 296 -10.41 12.30 4.65
N LEU A 297 -10.63 11.83 5.89
CA LEU A 297 -9.85 10.71 6.43
C LEU A 297 -10.12 9.37 5.71
N PRO A 298 -11.38 8.93 5.46
CA PRO A 298 -11.62 7.71 4.71
C PRO A 298 -11.09 7.79 3.27
N LEU A 299 -11.27 8.94 2.63
CA LEU A 299 -10.76 9.20 1.29
C LEU A 299 -9.23 9.10 1.27
N GLY A 300 -8.54 9.75 2.23
CA GLY A 300 -7.09 9.71 2.35
C GLY A 300 -6.55 8.32 2.64
N ALA A 301 -7.23 7.55 3.47
CA ALA A 301 -6.81 6.19 3.80
C ALA A 301 -6.75 5.24 2.59
N THR A 302 -7.47 5.57 1.50
CA THR A 302 -7.52 4.77 0.28
C THR A 302 -6.77 5.40 -0.90
N ILE A 303 -6.80 6.72 -1.06
CA ILE A 303 -6.27 7.42 -2.24
C ILE A 303 -4.91 8.07 -1.98
N ASN A 304 -4.64 8.53 -0.75
CA ASN A 304 -3.42 9.25 -0.42
C ASN A 304 -2.46 8.38 0.41
N MET A 305 -1.71 7.53 -0.28
CA MET A 305 -0.75 6.60 0.33
C MET A 305 0.69 7.02 0.02
N ASP A 306 1.12 8.18 0.51
CA ASP A 306 2.44 8.76 0.24
C ASP A 306 3.59 7.82 0.65
N GLY A 307 3.45 7.11 1.78
CA GLY A 307 4.43 6.11 2.20
C GLY A 307 4.55 4.94 1.21
N THR A 308 3.43 4.47 0.67
CA THR A 308 3.41 3.43 -0.36
C THR A 308 4.07 3.93 -1.66
N ALA A 309 3.81 5.18 -2.05
CA ALA A 309 4.42 5.78 -3.23
C ALA A 309 5.95 5.86 -3.11
N ILE A 310 6.47 6.30 -1.96
CA ILE A 310 7.93 6.31 -1.68
C ILE A 310 8.50 4.89 -1.78
N TYR A 311 7.86 3.92 -1.12
CA TYR A 311 8.32 2.53 -1.15
C TYR A 311 8.34 1.95 -2.56
N GLN A 312 7.29 2.20 -3.35
CA GLN A 312 7.21 1.72 -4.75
C GLN A 312 8.31 2.30 -5.61
N CYS A 313 8.66 3.59 -5.45
CA CYS A 313 9.78 4.21 -6.17
C CYS A 313 11.12 3.53 -5.80
N VAL A 314 11.36 3.32 -4.49
CA VAL A 314 12.58 2.63 -4.02
C VAL A 314 12.63 1.19 -4.53
N ALA A 315 11.53 0.45 -4.43
CA ALA A 315 11.44 -0.93 -4.89
C ALA A 315 11.62 -1.04 -6.41
N ALA A 316 11.08 -0.12 -7.20
CA ALA A 316 11.22 -0.12 -8.66
C ALA A 316 12.70 0.07 -9.08
N ILE A 317 13.40 1.04 -8.48
CA ILE A 317 14.84 1.26 -8.74
C ILE A 317 15.67 0.05 -8.29
N PHE A 318 15.35 -0.53 -7.12
CA PHE A 318 16.00 -1.74 -6.63
C PHE A 318 15.81 -2.92 -7.59
N LEU A 319 14.57 -3.20 -8.01
CA LEU A 319 14.27 -4.30 -8.91
C LEU A 319 14.94 -4.11 -10.28
N ALA A 320 14.89 -2.90 -10.83
CA ALA A 320 15.59 -2.59 -12.08
C ALA A 320 17.07 -2.88 -11.98
N LYS A 321 17.71 -2.46 -10.88
CA LYS A 321 19.13 -2.72 -10.63
C LYS A 321 19.43 -4.21 -10.50
N CYS A 322 18.56 -4.97 -9.84
CA CYS A 322 18.69 -6.43 -9.71
C CYS A 322 18.73 -7.15 -11.06
N ILE A 323 17.97 -6.68 -12.05
CA ILE A 323 17.96 -7.25 -13.43
C ILE A 323 18.94 -6.57 -14.38
N GLY A 324 19.84 -5.71 -13.86
CA GLY A 324 20.85 -5.02 -14.66
C GLY A 324 20.35 -3.84 -15.49
N MET A 325 19.07 -3.43 -15.31
CA MET A 325 18.52 -2.23 -15.95
C MET A 325 18.90 -0.97 -15.17
N ASP A 326 19.24 0.08 -15.89
CA ASP A 326 19.52 1.39 -15.31
C ASP A 326 18.33 2.33 -15.59
N LEU A 327 17.47 2.48 -14.59
CA LEU A 327 16.44 3.52 -14.59
C LEU A 327 17.09 4.80 -14.08
N GLY A 328 17.31 5.75 -14.99
CA GLY A 328 17.95 7.04 -14.75
C GLY A 328 17.21 7.93 -13.77
#